data_c568d846567a7a2ca0e3b0afd747a7a6
#
_entry.id   c568d846567a7a2ca0e3b0afd747a7a6
#
_cell.length_a   1.000
_cell.length_b   1.000
_cell.length_c   1.000
_cell.angle_alpha   90.00
_cell.angle_beta   90.00
_cell.angle_gamma   90.00
#
_symmetry.space_group_name_H-M   'P 1'
#
loop_
_entity.id
_entity.type
_entity.pdbx_description
1 polymer ?
#
loop_
_entity_poly.entity_id
_entity_poly.type
_entity_poly.pdbx_seq_one_letter_code
_entity_poly.pdbx_strand_id
1 'polypeptide(L)'
;PQLDTEELLFIENVINENIGKDITIVRDEENDRNYKLKLGNKDLLGTERNEMELSTGEQNFISLAFELLLARHSDKEYIVMDDPISSFDSVYKNKIAFCIIKFLENKKQIILTHNTDLIRLLDVQLNNCFNLYILNNVYEGENGFISVSGREKELLINLHHLISLFQNKNGELKNAIHNKRQFLMAMIPFIRGYAHICLDPEDYYGLLSGIMHGYGTGSLDVVPIYNKLFGEVFDGQEMIGVTDILGIDSSNLDILDKTYFPLLADTLEQTLVYYHLRMKVEKELVDIFNLHPNNMTMLNQIIQ
;
A
#
# COMPACT_ATOMS: atom_id res chain seq x y z
N PRO A 1 -9.93 29.60 -19.81
CA PRO A 1 -8.87 29.55 -20.82
C PRO A 1 -9.46 29.05 -22.13
N GLN A 2 -9.09 29.67 -23.24
CA GLN A 2 -9.46 29.15 -24.54
C GLN A 2 -8.51 28.00 -24.85
N LEU A 3 -9.06 26.77 -24.94
CA LEU A 3 -8.35 25.63 -25.45
C LEU A 3 -8.18 25.79 -26.95
N ASP A 4 -7.00 25.46 -27.46
CA ASP A 4 -6.83 25.40 -28.91
C ASP A 4 -7.45 24.09 -29.47
N THR A 5 -7.52 24.00 -30.78
CA THR A 5 -8.16 22.86 -31.46
C THR A 5 -7.38 21.57 -31.27
N GLU A 6 -6.04 21.65 -31.15
CA GLU A 6 -5.19 20.48 -30.94
C GLU A 6 -5.37 19.92 -29.53
N GLU A 7 -5.50 20.78 -28.53
CA GLU A 7 -5.78 20.39 -27.14
C GLU A 7 -7.16 19.73 -26.99
N LEU A 8 -8.18 20.28 -27.66
CA LEU A 8 -9.51 19.68 -27.67
C LEU A 8 -9.50 18.27 -28.25
N LEU A 9 -8.86 18.11 -29.45
CA LEU A 9 -8.72 16.80 -30.06
C LEU A 9 -7.91 15.81 -29.21
N PHE A 10 -6.87 16.29 -28.55
CA PHE A 10 -6.08 15.45 -27.63
C PHE A 10 -6.96 14.92 -26.49
N ILE A 11 -7.79 15.78 -25.88
CA ILE A 11 -8.67 15.38 -24.77
C ILE A 11 -9.75 14.42 -25.25
N GLU A 12 -10.39 14.73 -26.37
CA GLU A 12 -11.39 13.84 -26.98
C GLU A 12 -10.79 12.45 -27.21
N ASN A 13 -9.60 12.36 -27.78
CA ASN A 13 -8.92 11.10 -28.01
C ASN A 13 -8.61 10.37 -26.70
N VAL A 14 -8.06 11.07 -25.71
CA VAL A 14 -7.78 10.45 -24.39
C VAL A 14 -9.07 9.94 -23.73
N ILE A 15 -10.16 10.70 -23.79
CA ILE A 15 -11.44 10.27 -23.21
C ILE A 15 -11.99 9.07 -23.99
N ASN A 16 -12.06 9.17 -25.33
CA ASN A 16 -12.69 8.16 -26.18
C ASN A 16 -11.94 6.83 -26.17
N GLU A 17 -10.59 6.85 -26.25
CA GLU A 17 -9.76 5.64 -26.11
C GLU A 17 -9.92 4.96 -24.76
N ASN A 18 -10.17 5.74 -23.71
CA ASN A 18 -10.27 5.20 -22.37
C ASN A 18 -11.69 4.75 -21.99
N ILE A 19 -12.73 5.37 -22.53
CA ILE A 19 -14.13 5.04 -22.25
C ILE A 19 -14.70 4.07 -23.30
N GLY A 20 -14.14 4.09 -24.51
CA GLY A 20 -14.68 3.30 -25.62
C GLY A 20 -16.03 3.83 -26.13
N LYS A 21 -16.28 5.13 -25.98
CA LYS A 21 -17.49 5.83 -26.44
C LYS A 21 -17.07 7.05 -27.24
N ASP A 22 -17.95 7.48 -28.14
CA ASP A 22 -17.72 8.61 -29.03
C ASP A 22 -18.21 9.90 -28.38
N ILE A 23 -17.34 10.50 -27.56
CA ILE A 23 -17.57 11.77 -26.90
C ILE A 23 -16.90 12.87 -27.70
N THR A 24 -17.64 13.94 -28.00
CA THR A 24 -17.15 15.13 -28.70
C THR A 24 -17.23 16.36 -27.79
N ILE A 25 -16.22 17.20 -27.87
CA ILE A 25 -16.11 18.46 -27.14
C ILE A 25 -16.32 19.60 -28.14
N VAL A 26 -17.44 20.30 -28.07
CA VAL A 26 -17.76 21.42 -28.97
C VAL A 26 -17.80 22.71 -28.18
N ARG A 27 -17.39 23.82 -28.81
CA ARG A 27 -17.58 25.15 -28.23
C ARG A 27 -19.05 25.48 -28.17
N ASP A 28 -19.46 26.16 -27.10
CA ASP A 28 -20.82 26.66 -26.97
C ASP A 28 -21.00 27.87 -27.93
N GLU A 29 -21.98 27.78 -28.82
CA GLU A 29 -22.27 28.86 -29.77
C GLU A 29 -22.78 30.15 -29.09
N GLU A 30 -23.37 30.02 -27.92
CA GLU A 30 -23.91 31.13 -27.15
C GLU A 30 -22.86 31.79 -26.22
N ASN A 31 -21.81 31.05 -25.87
CA ASN A 31 -20.72 31.55 -25.02
C ASN A 31 -19.39 30.91 -25.38
N ASP A 32 -18.56 31.62 -26.15
CA ASP A 32 -17.24 31.17 -26.61
C ASP A 32 -16.27 30.72 -25.49
N ARG A 33 -16.62 30.95 -24.23
CA ARG A 33 -15.81 30.51 -23.08
C ARG A 33 -16.24 29.17 -22.52
N ASN A 34 -17.37 28.65 -22.96
CA ASN A 34 -17.92 27.39 -22.48
C ASN A 34 -17.75 26.29 -23.53
N TYR A 35 -17.64 25.07 -23.06
CA TYR A 35 -17.60 23.87 -23.89
C TYR A 35 -18.79 22.99 -23.56
N LYS A 36 -19.35 22.35 -24.57
CA LYS A 36 -20.39 21.33 -24.44
C LYS A 36 -19.78 19.96 -24.71
N LEU A 37 -20.09 18.99 -23.85
CA LEU A 37 -19.77 17.59 -24.06
C LEU A 37 -20.98 16.90 -24.67
N LYS A 38 -20.76 16.20 -25.78
CA LYS A 38 -21.80 15.42 -26.44
C LYS A 38 -21.40 13.95 -26.51
N LEU A 39 -22.33 13.07 -26.26
CA LEU A 39 -22.26 11.64 -26.56
C LEU A 39 -23.15 11.39 -27.77
N GLY A 40 -22.55 11.23 -28.95
CA GLY A 40 -23.29 11.31 -30.20
C GLY A 40 -24.01 12.66 -30.36
N ASN A 41 -25.34 12.64 -30.42
CA ASN A 41 -26.17 13.86 -30.55
C ASN A 41 -26.71 14.38 -29.21
N LYS A 42 -26.46 13.70 -28.08
CA LYS A 42 -26.95 14.10 -26.76
C LYS A 42 -25.94 14.98 -26.03
N ASP A 43 -26.40 16.11 -25.51
CA ASP A 43 -25.60 16.99 -24.65
C ASP A 43 -25.47 16.36 -23.25
N LEU A 44 -24.26 16.15 -22.77
CA LEU A 44 -23.99 15.57 -21.45
C LEU A 44 -24.08 16.62 -20.33
N LEU A 45 -23.83 17.89 -20.64
CA LEU A 45 -23.92 18.99 -19.68
C LEU A 45 -25.37 19.49 -19.65
N GLY A 46 -26.10 19.16 -18.61
CA GLY A 46 -27.52 19.51 -18.43
C GLY A 46 -28.47 18.32 -18.39
N THR A 47 -27.95 17.12 -18.66
CA THR A 47 -28.66 15.86 -18.47
C THR A 47 -28.49 15.37 -17.03
N GLU A 48 -29.52 14.93 -16.37
CA GLU A 48 -29.40 14.34 -15.03
C GLU A 48 -28.51 13.09 -15.08
N ARG A 49 -27.69 12.90 -14.04
CA ARG A 49 -26.71 11.78 -13.98
C ARG A 49 -27.34 10.41 -14.26
N ASN A 50 -28.59 10.21 -13.86
CA ASN A 50 -29.31 8.94 -14.02
C ASN A 50 -29.79 8.71 -15.47
N GLU A 51 -29.85 9.76 -16.30
CA GLU A 51 -30.24 9.70 -17.69
C GLU A 51 -29.06 9.61 -18.67
N MET A 52 -27.84 9.74 -18.15
CA MET A 52 -26.64 9.58 -18.94
C MET A 52 -26.38 8.10 -19.22
N GLU A 53 -26.09 7.76 -20.47
CA GLU A 53 -25.67 6.43 -20.90
C GLU A 53 -24.20 6.14 -20.51
N LEU A 54 -23.76 6.64 -19.36
CA LEU A 54 -22.41 6.53 -18.81
C LEU A 54 -22.47 5.91 -17.41
N SER A 55 -21.60 4.95 -17.15
CA SER A 55 -21.40 4.45 -15.80
C SER A 55 -20.83 5.53 -14.87
N THR A 56 -21.00 5.37 -13.57
CA THR A 56 -20.42 6.32 -12.57
C THR A 56 -18.92 6.48 -12.72
N GLY A 57 -18.20 5.39 -13.03
CA GLY A 57 -16.74 5.42 -13.25
C GLY A 57 -16.37 6.24 -14.50
N GLU A 58 -17.13 6.11 -15.60
CA GLU A 58 -16.94 6.90 -16.81
C GLU A 58 -17.19 8.38 -16.57
N GLN A 59 -18.28 8.72 -15.87
CA GLN A 59 -18.60 10.11 -15.51
C GLN A 59 -17.50 10.75 -14.65
N ASN A 60 -17.02 10.03 -13.64
CA ASN A 60 -15.93 10.51 -12.78
C ASN A 60 -14.63 10.67 -13.57
N PHE A 61 -14.31 9.75 -14.49
CA PHE A 61 -13.14 9.84 -15.33
C PHE A 61 -13.17 11.08 -16.23
N ILE A 62 -14.31 11.37 -16.88
CA ILE A 62 -14.50 12.56 -17.67
C ILE A 62 -14.33 13.83 -16.81
N SER A 63 -14.98 13.88 -15.65
CA SER A 63 -14.86 15.02 -14.74
C SER A 63 -13.40 15.27 -14.34
N LEU A 64 -12.67 14.22 -13.97
CA LEU A 64 -11.25 14.33 -13.61
C LEU A 64 -10.39 14.81 -14.81
N ALA A 65 -10.63 14.31 -16.00
CA ALA A 65 -9.90 14.75 -17.19
C ALA A 65 -10.06 16.27 -17.43
N PHE A 66 -11.27 16.80 -17.23
CA PHE A 66 -11.52 18.24 -17.32
C PHE A 66 -10.87 19.04 -16.19
N GLU A 67 -10.91 18.54 -14.97
CA GLU A 67 -10.23 19.18 -13.83
C GLU A 67 -8.72 19.25 -14.04
N LEU A 68 -8.11 18.17 -14.54
CA LEU A 68 -6.68 18.15 -14.87
C LEU A 68 -6.34 19.15 -16.00
N LEU A 69 -7.22 19.27 -16.97
CA LEU A 69 -7.05 20.25 -18.03
C LEU A 69 -7.14 21.69 -17.51
N LEU A 70 -8.13 22.01 -16.67
CA LEU A 70 -8.23 23.32 -16.03
C LEU A 70 -7.00 23.61 -15.17
N ALA A 71 -6.50 22.61 -14.46
CA ALA A 71 -5.26 22.72 -13.68
C ALA A 71 -4.05 23.00 -14.56
N ARG A 72 -3.94 22.34 -15.73
CA ARG A 72 -2.87 22.58 -16.72
C ARG A 72 -2.81 24.04 -17.14
N HIS A 73 -3.96 24.66 -17.42
CA HIS A 73 -4.08 26.05 -17.89
C HIS A 73 -4.11 27.08 -16.75
N SER A 74 -4.07 26.65 -15.51
CA SER A 74 -4.00 27.58 -14.38
C SER A 74 -2.67 28.32 -14.35
N ASP A 75 -2.64 29.49 -13.73
CA ASP A 75 -1.41 30.26 -13.44
C ASP A 75 -0.58 29.65 -12.29
N LYS A 76 -1.07 28.58 -11.67
CA LYS A 76 -0.42 27.92 -10.55
C LYS A 76 0.71 27.01 -11.00
N GLU A 77 1.85 27.09 -10.35
CA GLU A 77 2.99 26.23 -10.60
C GLU A 77 2.82 24.83 -9.97
N TYR A 78 2.14 24.77 -8.84
CA TYR A 78 1.92 23.54 -8.07
C TYR A 78 0.46 23.11 -8.14
N ILE A 79 0.26 21.82 -8.37
CA ILE A 79 -1.04 21.15 -8.31
C ILE A 79 -1.00 20.12 -7.19
N VAL A 80 -1.96 20.22 -6.28
CA VAL A 80 -2.13 19.26 -5.18
C VAL A 80 -3.33 18.38 -5.49
N MET A 81 -3.15 17.07 -5.44
CA MET A 81 -4.21 16.08 -5.62
C MET A 81 -4.33 15.25 -4.35
N ASP A 82 -5.55 15.13 -3.84
CA ASP A 82 -5.87 14.31 -2.68
C ASP A 82 -6.61 13.06 -3.14
N ASP A 83 -5.92 11.94 -3.03
CA ASP A 83 -6.37 10.57 -3.34
C ASP A 83 -7.13 10.44 -4.68
N PRO A 84 -6.50 10.83 -5.80
CA PRO A 84 -7.18 11.02 -7.09
C PRO A 84 -7.77 9.74 -7.69
N ILE A 85 -7.48 8.55 -7.12
CA ILE A 85 -7.96 7.27 -7.66
C ILE A 85 -8.89 6.50 -6.72
N SER A 86 -9.22 7.01 -5.53
CA SER A 86 -9.99 6.26 -4.51
C SER A 86 -11.40 5.90 -4.95
N SER A 87 -12.02 6.76 -5.76
CA SER A 87 -13.39 6.57 -6.25
C SER A 87 -13.50 5.74 -7.53
N PHE A 88 -12.39 5.14 -8.00
CA PHE A 88 -12.35 4.47 -9.29
C PHE A 88 -12.11 2.96 -9.17
N ASP A 89 -12.76 2.22 -10.05
CA ASP A 89 -12.51 0.80 -10.25
C ASP A 89 -11.09 0.55 -10.81
N SER A 90 -10.58 -0.66 -10.58
CA SER A 90 -9.22 -1.05 -11.00
C SER A 90 -8.93 -0.81 -12.48
N VAL A 91 -9.93 -0.93 -13.35
CA VAL A 91 -9.82 -0.69 -14.80
C VAL A 91 -9.43 0.76 -15.11
N TYR A 92 -9.91 1.73 -14.32
CA TYR A 92 -9.63 3.15 -14.56
C TYR A 92 -8.35 3.65 -13.90
N LYS A 93 -7.85 2.99 -12.88
CA LYS A 93 -6.66 3.45 -12.12
C LYS A 93 -5.45 3.70 -13.02
N ASN A 94 -5.16 2.79 -13.96
CA ASN A 94 -4.04 2.93 -14.89
C ASN A 94 -4.24 4.11 -15.85
N LYS A 95 -5.46 4.28 -16.33
CA LYS A 95 -5.85 5.37 -17.22
C LYS A 95 -5.72 6.73 -16.55
N ILE A 96 -6.11 6.83 -15.28
CA ILE A 96 -5.99 8.04 -14.47
C ILE A 96 -4.53 8.38 -14.21
N ALA A 97 -3.69 7.41 -13.86
CA ALA A 97 -2.26 7.63 -13.71
C ALA A 97 -1.64 8.21 -15.00
N PHE A 98 -2.02 7.67 -16.17
CA PHE A 98 -1.63 8.20 -17.46
C PHE A 98 -2.12 9.64 -17.67
N CYS A 99 -3.39 9.94 -17.36
CA CYS A 99 -3.94 11.29 -17.48
C CYS A 99 -3.21 12.30 -16.58
N ILE A 100 -2.95 11.95 -15.33
CA ILE A 100 -2.20 12.80 -14.38
C ILE A 100 -0.84 13.17 -15.00
N ILE A 101 -0.11 12.20 -15.51
CA ILE A 101 1.21 12.41 -16.11
C ILE A 101 1.11 13.31 -17.34
N LYS A 102 0.19 13.00 -18.26
CA LYS A 102 0.09 13.69 -19.55
C LYS A 102 -0.49 15.08 -19.46
N PHE A 103 -1.55 15.27 -18.69
CA PHE A 103 -2.18 16.60 -18.57
C PHE A 103 -1.35 17.56 -17.73
N LEU A 104 -0.59 17.07 -16.74
CA LEU A 104 0.15 17.92 -15.81
C LEU A 104 1.68 17.89 -16.02
N GLU A 105 2.17 17.47 -17.18
CA GLU A 105 3.60 17.34 -17.48
C GLU A 105 4.42 18.63 -17.23
N ASN A 106 3.78 19.80 -17.36
CA ASN A 106 4.40 21.12 -17.17
C ASN A 106 4.18 21.68 -15.75
N LYS A 107 3.61 20.91 -14.83
CA LYS A 107 3.28 21.34 -13.46
C LYS A 107 4.06 20.53 -12.44
N LYS A 108 4.41 21.18 -11.33
CA LYS A 108 4.89 20.48 -10.14
C LYS A 108 3.70 19.86 -9.43
N GLN A 109 3.76 18.56 -9.15
CA GLN A 109 2.64 17.81 -8.61
C GLN A 109 2.95 17.32 -7.21
N ILE A 110 1.97 17.46 -6.31
CA ILE A 110 1.97 16.85 -4.98
C ILE A 110 0.74 15.94 -4.93
N ILE A 111 0.96 14.64 -4.83
CA ILE A 111 -0.12 13.65 -4.79
C ILE A 111 -0.15 13.07 -3.38
N LEU A 112 -1.24 13.28 -2.67
CA LEU A 112 -1.52 12.63 -1.39
C LEU A 112 -2.35 11.39 -1.69
N THR A 113 -1.93 10.22 -1.21
CA THR A 113 -2.69 8.99 -1.42
C THR A 113 -2.35 7.95 -0.36
N HIS A 114 -3.32 7.15 0.00
CA HIS A 114 -3.13 5.93 0.78
C HIS A 114 -3.08 4.67 -0.11
N ASN A 115 -3.14 4.84 -1.42
CA ASN A 115 -3.26 3.75 -2.38
C ASN A 115 -1.90 3.42 -3.03
N THR A 116 -1.32 2.30 -2.62
CA THR A 116 -0.03 1.81 -3.16
C THR A 116 -0.10 1.44 -4.65
N ASP A 117 -1.28 1.10 -5.19
CA ASP A 117 -1.43 0.85 -6.62
C ASP A 117 -1.14 2.08 -7.45
N LEU A 118 -1.55 3.29 -6.98
CA LEU A 118 -1.23 4.53 -7.69
C LEU A 118 0.28 4.76 -7.72
N ILE A 119 0.95 4.56 -6.58
CA ILE A 119 2.41 4.73 -6.51
C ILE A 119 3.09 3.79 -7.50
N ARG A 120 2.68 2.52 -7.54
CA ARG A 120 3.21 1.53 -8.49
C ARG A 120 2.94 1.91 -9.94
N LEU A 121 1.75 2.39 -10.27
CA LEU A 121 1.40 2.80 -11.63
C LEU A 121 2.19 4.01 -12.09
N LEU A 122 2.39 4.99 -11.20
CA LEU A 122 3.23 6.16 -11.47
C LEU A 122 4.70 5.76 -11.65
N ASP A 123 5.21 4.84 -10.82
CA ASP A 123 6.60 4.38 -10.92
C ASP A 123 6.88 3.67 -12.24
N VAL A 124 5.97 2.78 -12.67
CA VAL A 124 6.07 2.07 -13.97
C VAL A 124 6.05 3.05 -15.13
N GLN A 125 5.25 4.12 -15.07
CA GLN A 125 5.11 5.08 -16.18
C GLN A 125 6.17 6.18 -16.17
N LEU A 126 6.65 6.60 -15.01
CA LEU A 126 7.59 7.71 -14.84
C LEU A 126 9.04 7.26 -14.59
N ASN A 127 9.28 5.96 -14.45
CA ASN A 127 10.61 5.38 -14.29
C ASN A 127 11.49 6.15 -13.28
N ASN A 128 11.07 6.19 -12.02
CA ASN A 128 11.77 6.87 -10.90
C ASN A 128 11.83 8.42 -10.97
N CYS A 129 10.92 9.07 -11.68
CA CYS A 129 10.89 10.54 -11.79
C CYS A 129 10.12 11.26 -10.69
N PHE A 130 9.83 10.62 -9.55
CA PHE A 130 9.19 11.26 -8.40
C PHE A 130 9.85 10.86 -7.07
N ASN A 131 9.70 11.71 -6.07
CA ASN A 131 10.11 11.43 -4.70
C ASN A 131 8.90 10.91 -3.92
N LEU A 132 9.10 9.85 -3.13
CA LEU A 132 8.09 9.29 -2.26
C LEU A 132 8.36 9.69 -0.81
N TYR A 133 7.30 10.10 -0.11
CA TYR A 133 7.32 10.40 1.31
C TYR A 133 6.17 9.69 2.01
N ILE A 134 6.42 9.22 3.22
CA ILE A 134 5.37 8.74 4.11
C ILE A 134 5.05 9.87 5.10
N LEU A 135 3.77 10.24 5.22
CA LEU A 135 3.32 11.15 6.26
C LEU A 135 3.14 10.38 7.56
N ASN A 136 4.03 10.64 8.51
CA ASN A 136 3.88 10.14 9.86
C ASN A 136 3.04 11.14 10.68
N ASN A 137 1.88 10.69 11.16
CA ASN A 137 0.99 11.48 12.00
C ASN A 137 0.54 10.62 13.19
N VAL A 138 1.40 10.51 14.18
CA VAL A 138 1.17 9.71 15.38
C VAL A 138 0.90 10.60 16.59
N TYR A 139 0.02 10.15 17.47
CA TYR A 139 -0.22 10.81 18.74
C TYR A 139 1.01 10.63 19.65
N GLU A 140 1.53 11.74 20.19
CA GLU A 140 2.72 11.74 21.07
C GLU A 140 4.03 11.25 20.42
N GLY A 141 4.21 11.39 19.09
CA GLY A 141 5.43 11.02 18.37
C GLY A 141 6.00 12.13 17.51
N GLU A 142 7.13 11.87 16.87
CA GLU A 142 7.66 12.75 15.84
C GLU A 142 6.78 12.67 14.60
N ASN A 143 6.15 13.78 14.26
CA ASN A 143 5.28 13.90 13.09
C ASN A 143 6.03 14.59 11.95
N GLY A 144 5.69 14.24 10.73
CA GLY A 144 6.27 14.86 9.54
C GLY A 144 6.37 13.91 8.35
N PHE A 145 7.15 14.34 7.38
CA PHE A 145 7.39 13.56 6.17
C PHE A 145 8.69 12.75 6.29
N ILE A 146 8.57 11.44 6.15
CA ILE A 146 9.70 10.51 6.10
C ILE A 146 10.01 10.26 4.62
N SER A 147 11.21 10.59 4.19
CA SER A 147 11.66 10.32 2.82
C SER A 147 11.91 8.82 2.62
N VAL A 148 11.34 8.26 1.57
CA VAL A 148 11.51 6.86 1.19
C VAL A 148 12.66 6.74 0.21
N SER A 149 13.66 5.92 0.51
CA SER A 149 14.76 5.63 -0.40
C SER A 149 14.27 4.92 -1.66
N GLY A 150 14.99 5.05 -2.77
CA GLY A 150 14.65 4.34 -4.01
C GLY A 150 14.58 2.82 -3.82
N ARG A 151 15.45 2.26 -2.97
CA ARG A 151 15.45 0.83 -2.61
C ARG A 151 14.19 0.42 -1.87
N GLU A 152 13.80 1.16 -0.85
CA GLU A 152 12.60 0.84 -0.06
C GLU A 152 11.31 1.13 -0.81
N LYS A 153 11.31 2.09 -1.74
CA LYS A 153 10.20 2.29 -2.67
C LYS A 153 9.92 1.01 -3.45
N GLU A 154 10.94 0.37 -4.01
CA GLU A 154 10.80 -0.90 -4.71
C GLU A 154 10.20 -2.01 -3.82
N LEU A 155 10.59 -2.08 -2.55
CA LEU A 155 10.02 -3.04 -1.60
C LEU A 155 8.54 -2.77 -1.30
N LEU A 156 8.14 -1.49 -1.25
CA LEU A 156 6.76 -1.09 -0.97
C LEU A 156 5.79 -1.41 -2.11
N ILE A 157 6.23 -1.21 -3.35
CA ILE A 157 5.36 -1.31 -4.52
C ILE A 157 5.42 -2.65 -5.23
N ASN A 158 6.42 -3.48 -4.91
CA ASN A 158 6.68 -4.73 -5.61
C ASN A 158 6.96 -5.89 -4.64
N LEU A 159 5.92 -6.69 -4.41
CA LEU A 159 6.02 -7.87 -3.53
C LEU A 159 7.16 -8.83 -3.93
N HIS A 160 7.46 -8.94 -5.23
CA HIS A 160 8.56 -9.79 -5.69
C HIS A 160 9.92 -9.32 -5.15
N HIS A 161 10.16 -8.02 -5.08
CA HIS A 161 11.40 -7.45 -4.52
C HIS A 161 11.48 -7.71 -3.02
N LEU A 162 10.37 -7.55 -2.30
CA LEU A 162 10.29 -7.85 -0.87
C LEU A 162 10.59 -9.34 -0.59
N ILE A 163 9.97 -10.26 -1.33
CA ILE A 163 10.24 -11.69 -1.20
C ILE A 163 11.70 -12.01 -1.57
N SER A 164 12.23 -11.41 -2.64
CA SER A 164 13.63 -11.58 -3.03
C SER A 164 14.61 -11.10 -1.97
N LEU A 165 14.29 -10.02 -1.27
CA LEU A 165 15.05 -9.55 -0.11
C LEU A 165 15.02 -10.60 1.01
N PHE A 166 13.86 -11.13 1.38
CA PHE A 166 13.74 -12.16 2.42
C PHE A 166 14.42 -13.48 2.03
N GLN A 167 14.53 -13.76 0.73
CA GLN A 167 15.33 -14.87 0.20
C GLN A 167 16.84 -14.59 0.23
N ASN A 168 17.26 -13.40 0.65
CA ASN A 168 18.66 -12.97 0.70
C ASN A 168 19.43 -13.18 -0.62
N LYS A 169 18.76 -13.08 -1.77
CA LYS A 169 19.36 -13.39 -3.09
C LYS A 169 20.64 -12.60 -3.38
N ASN A 170 20.70 -11.37 -2.87
CA ASN A 170 21.85 -10.48 -3.07
C ASN A 170 22.74 -10.37 -1.83
N GLY A 171 22.52 -11.18 -0.79
CA GLY A 171 23.27 -11.12 0.47
C GLY A 171 22.96 -9.90 1.35
N GLU A 172 22.06 -9.03 0.92
CA GLU A 172 21.78 -7.74 1.56
C GLU A 172 21.10 -7.88 2.91
N LEU A 173 20.10 -8.76 3.02
CA LEU A 173 19.35 -8.94 4.24
C LEU A 173 20.24 -9.45 5.38
N LYS A 174 21.00 -10.51 5.13
CA LYS A 174 21.87 -11.13 6.16
C LYS A 174 22.89 -10.14 6.70
N ASN A 175 23.39 -9.24 5.85
CA ASN A 175 24.34 -8.20 6.25
C ASN A 175 23.70 -7.05 7.03
N ALA A 176 22.41 -6.79 6.81
CA ALA A 176 21.67 -5.73 7.47
C ALA A 176 21.03 -6.16 8.81
N ILE A 177 20.95 -7.45 9.10
CA ILE A 177 20.38 -7.94 10.37
C ILE A 177 21.37 -7.72 11.51
N HIS A 178 21.00 -6.88 12.47
CA HIS A 178 21.75 -6.68 13.71
C HIS A 178 21.42 -7.75 14.74
N ASN A 179 20.14 -8.10 14.89
CA ASN A 179 19.70 -9.11 15.85
C ASN A 179 18.83 -10.18 15.17
N LYS A 180 19.45 -11.33 14.87
CA LYS A 180 18.77 -12.48 14.24
C LYS A 180 17.52 -12.93 15.00
N ARG A 181 17.58 -13.01 16.33
CA ARG A 181 16.49 -13.48 17.17
C ARG A 181 15.30 -12.53 17.09
N GLN A 182 15.52 -11.22 17.26
CA GLN A 182 14.47 -10.21 17.15
C GLN A 182 13.88 -10.17 15.72
N PHE A 183 14.73 -10.29 14.69
CA PHE A 183 14.28 -10.38 13.30
C PHE A 183 13.33 -11.56 13.09
N LEU A 184 13.72 -12.77 13.51
CA LEU A 184 12.88 -13.96 13.36
C LEU A 184 11.57 -13.85 14.16
N MET A 185 11.61 -13.28 15.38
CA MET A 185 10.39 -13.00 16.15
C MET A 185 9.44 -12.05 15.42
N ALA A 186 9.97 -10.94 14.87
CA ALA A 186 9.18 -9.96 14.12
C ALA A 186 8.57 -10.58 12.85
N MET A 187 9.26 -11.54 12.24
CA MET A 187 8.82 -12.20 11.02
C MET A 187 7.76 -13.29 11.25
N ILE A 188 7.56 -13.80 12.46
CA ILE A 188 6.61 -14.89 12.72
C ILE A 188 5.21 -14.64 12.14
N PRO A 189 4.57 -13.47 12.34
CA PRO A 189 3.25 -13.20 11.76
C PRO A 189 3.24 -13.25 10.23
N PHE A 190 4.30 -12.72 9.61
CA PHE A 190 4.45 -12.72 8.15
C PHE A 190 4.71 -14.14 7.61
N ILE A 191 5.65 -14.87 8.21
CA ILE A 191 5.98 -16.26 7.84
C ILE A 191 4.74 -17.15 7.93
N ARG A 192 3.94 -17.01 9.00
CA ARG A 192 2.70 -17.75 9.18
C ARG A 192 1.69 -17.47 8.05
N GLY A 193 1.49 -16.19 7.71
CA GLY A 193 0.60 -15.80 6.61
C GLY A 193 1.12 -16.30 5.26
N TYR A 194 2.42 -16.23 5.03
CA TYR A 194 3.06 -16.69 3.80
C TYR A 194 2.99 -18.22 3.66
N ALA A 195 3.23 -18.99 4.72
CA ALA A 195 3.05 -20.43 4.74
C ALA A 195 1.64 -20.83 4.34
N HIS A 196 0.61 -20.14 4.85
CA HIS A 196 -0.79 -20.40 4.49
C HIS A 196 -1.06 -20.23 2.98
N ILE A 197 -0.44 -19.23 2.35
CA ILE A 197 -0.59 -18.97 0.91
C ILE A 197 0.17 -20.01 0.06
N CYS A 198 1.32 -20.48 0.53
CA CYS A 198 2.22 -21.37 -0.23
C CYS A 198 1.85 -22.86 -0.20
N LEU A 199 0.61 -23.23 0.18
CA LEU A 199 0.16 -24.62 0.26
C LEU A 199 1.11 -25.49 1.09
N ASP A 200 1.29 -25.13 2.34
CA ASP A 200 2.21 -25.70 3.31
C ASP A 200 1.91 -27.19 3.64
N PRO A 201 2.67 -28.17 3.10
CA PRO A 201 2.43 -29.58 3.35
C PRO A 201 2.87 -30.05 4.75
N GLU A 202 3.66 -29.24 5.47
CA GLU A 202 4.24 -29.57 6.76
C GLU A 202 3.52 -28.87 7.92
N ASP A 203 2.38 -28.20 7.65
CA ASP A 203 1.57 -27.46 8.61
C ASP A 203 2.35 -26.38 9.41
N TYR A 204 3.26 -25.68 8.78
CA TYR A 204 3.98 -24.56 9.40
C TYR A 204 3.02 -23.47 9.89
N TYR A 205 1.91 -23.28 9.20
CA TYR A 205 0.84 -22.41 9.64
C TYR A 205 0.30 -22.79 11.03
N GLY A 206 0.01 -24.06 11.26
CA GLY A 206 -0.44 -24.59 12.55
C GLY A 206 0.64 -24.49 13.62
N LEU A 207 1.88 -24.89 13.30
CA LEU A 207 3.01 -24.82 14.21
C LEU A 207 3.27 -23.37 14.68
N LEU A 208 3.35 -22.42 13.74
CA LEU A 208 3.54 -21.01 14.06
C LEU A 208 2.37 -20.42 14.83
N SER A 209 1.13 -20.85 14.53
CA SER A 209 -0.05 -20.43 15.29
C SER A 209 0.05 -20.80 16.75
N GLY A 210 0.70 -21.93 17.09
CA GLY A 210 0.90 -22.37 18.47
C GLY A 210 1.73 -21.42 19.34
N ILE A 211 2.58 -20.61 18.74
CA ILE A 211 3.41 -19.60 19.44
C ILE A 211 2.90 -18.17 19.26
N MET A 212 1.77 -17.98 18.59
CA MET A 212 1.22 -16.64 18.31
C MET A 212 0.20 -16.14 19.35
N HIS A 213 -0.07 -16.92 20.38
CA HIS A 213 -1.05 -16.57 21.42
C HIS A 213 -0.41 -16.47 22.79
N GLY A 214 -0.73 -15.42 23.56
CA GLY A 214 -0.15 -15.14 24.87
C GLY A 214 -0.43 -16.20 25.94
N TYR A 215 -1.43 -17.03 25.74
CA TYR A 215 -1.77 -18.17 26.60
C TYR A 215 -1.09 -19.49 26.19
N GLY A 216 -0.33 -19.50 25.10
CA GLY A 216 0.44 -20.67 24.68
C GLY A 216 1.65 -20.93 25.56
N THR A 217 2.14 -22.15 25.54
CA THR A 217 3.33 -22.58 26.30
C THR A 217 4.41 -23.20 25.42
N GLY A 218 4.18 -23.19 24.09
CA GLY A 218 5.07 -23.82 23.13
C GLY A 218 6.33 -23.02 22.81
N SER A 219 7.32 -23.71 22.28
CA SER A 219 8.47 -23.13 21.60
C SER A 219 8.73 -23.89 20.30
N LEU A 220 9.30 -23.20 19.31
CA LEU A 220 9.52 -23.72 17.98
C LEU A 220 10.85 -23.24 17.43
N ASP A 221 11.58 -24.10 16.71
CA ASP A 221 12.73 -23.67 15.93
C ASP A 221 12.24 -23.01 14.65
N VAL A 222 12.41 -21.68 14.55
CA VAL A 222 11.91 -20.89 13.43
C VAL A 222 12.84 -20.92 12.22
N VAL A 223 14.12 -21.25 12.40
CA VAL A 223 15.12 -21.25 11.30
C VAL A 223 14.77 -22.25 10.21
N PRO A 224 14.45 -23.54 10.49
CA PRO A 224 14.08 -24.48 9.44
C PRO A 224 12.85 -24.04 8.65
N ILE A 225 11.86 -23.43 9.33
CA ILE A 225 10.64 -22.93 8.69
C ILE A 225 10.96 -21.76 7.77
N TYR A 226 11.75 -20.79 8.27
CA TYR A 226 12.18 -19.66 7.44
C TYR A 226 12.92 -20.13 6.19
N ASN A 227 13.93 -21.00 6.39
CA ASN A 227 14.75 -21.51 5.31
C ASN A 227 13.93 -22.33 4.28
N LYS A 228 12.94 -23.07 4.72
CA LYS A 228 12.05 -23.81 3.81
C LYS A 228 11.22 -22.89 2.91
N LEU A 229 10.73 -21.78 3.45
CA LEU A 229 9.87 -20.84 2.73
C LEU A 229 10.65 -19.83 1.87
N PHE A 230 11.82 -19.39 2.33
CA PHE A 230 12.58 -18.33 1.67
C PHE A 230 13.91 -18.78 1.09
N GLY A 231 14.37 -20.00 1.34
CA GLY A 231 15.69 -20.50 0.98
C GLY A 231 16.66 -20.50 2.15
N GLU A 232 17.82 -21.12 1.99
CA GLU A 232 18.84 -21.32 3.01
C GLU A 232 19.53 -19.99 3.40
N VAL A 233 18.86 -19.19 4.24
CA VAL A 233 19.33 -17.87 4.67
C VAL A 233 20.10 -17.95 5.98
N PHE A 234 19.58 -18.70 6.95
CA PHE A 234 20.13 -18.75 8.31
C PHE A 234 20.74 -20.12 8.63
N ASP A 235 21.88 -20.08 9.33
CA ASP A 235 22.56 -21.25 9.85
C ASP A 235 22.12 -21.53 11.30
N GLY A 236 22.21 -22.80 11.72
CA GLY A 236 21.94 -23.25 13.09
C GLY A 236 20.46 -23.30 13.44
N GLN A 237 20.16 -23.10 14.71
CA GLN A 237 18.81 -23.14 15.26
C GLN A 237 18.47 -21.82 15.93
N GLU A 238 17.17 -21.52 16.05
CA GLU A 238 16.66 -20.41 16.86
C GLU A 238 15.32 -20.81 17.48
N MET A 239 15.39 -21.27 18.71
CA MET A 239 14.20 -21.61 19.49
C MET A 239 13.50 -20.36 20.00
N ILE A 240 12.26 -20.15 19.55
CA ILE A 240 11.42 -19.03 19.95
C ILE A 240 10.13 -19.58 20.54
N GLY A 241 9.82 -19.13 21.74
CA GLY A 241 8.60 -19.51 22.45
C GLY A 241 7.76 -18.31 22.88
N VAL A 242 6.57 -18.61 23.39
CA VAL A 242 5.63 -17.59 23.91
C VAL A 242 6.28 -16.74 25.00
N THR A 243 7.06 -17.35 25.89
CA THR A 243 7.77 -16.65 26.98
C THR A 243 8.82 -15.68 26.47
N ASP A 244 9.47 -15.99 25.35
CA ASP A 244 10.47 -15.12 24.74
C ASP A 244 9.82 -13.84 24.21
N ILE A 245 8.67 -13.99 23.52
CA ILE A 245 7.93 -12.87 22.96
C ILE A 245 7.29 -12.00 24.05
N LEU A 246 6.74 -12.63 25.11
CA LEU A 246 6.20 -11.91 26.27
C LEU A 246 7.28 -11.19 27.09
N GLY A 247 8.54 -11.64 27.01
CA GLY A 247 9.68 -11.07 27.74
C GLY A 247 10.46 -10.00 26.95
N ILE A 248 10.01 -9.61 25.76
CA ILE A 248 10.72 -8.61 24.94
C ILE A 248 10.75 -7.26 25.65
N ASP A 249 11.95 -6.65 25.68
CA ASP A 249 12.13 -5.24 25.99
C ASP A 249 11.88 -4.39 24.74
N SER A 250 10.66 -3.83 24.66
CA SER A 250 10.24 -3.01 23.52
C SER A 250 10.99 -1.67 23.38
N SER A 251 11.71 -1.25 24.42
CA SER A 251 12.50 -0.01 24.40
C SER A 251 13.91 -0.19 23.81
N ASN A 252 14.32 -1.43 23.59
CA ASN A 252 15.70 -1.78 23.15
C ASN A 252 15.66 -2.76 21.98
N LEU A 253 14.96 -2.37 20.91
CA LEU A 253 14.94 -3.13 19.66
C LEU A 253 15.98 -2.59 18.70
N ASP A 254 16.71 -3.51 18.09
CA ASP A 254 17.71 -3.22 17.04
C ASP A 254 17.73 -4.40 16.05
N ILE A 255 16.75 -4.42 15.17
CA ILE A 255 16.48 -5.56 14.28
C ILE A 255 17.32 -5.50 13.02
N LEU A 256 17.26 -4.35 12.32
CA LEU A 256 17.96 -4.11 11.06
C LEU A 256 18.74 -2.80 11.10
N ASP A 257 19.76 -2.72 10.26
CA ASP A 257 20.48 -1.47 10.01
C ASP A 257 19.58 -0.40 9.38
N LYS A 258 19.24 0.62 10.18
CA LYS A 258 18.38 1.75 9.77
C LYS A 258 19.03 2.65 8.72
N THR A 259 20.34 2.52 8.48
CA THR A 259 21.00 3.26 7.40
C THR A 259 20.64 2.68 6.04
N TYR A 260 20.48 1.35 5.97
CA TYR A 260 20.12 0.65 4.73
C TYR A 260 18.62 0.50 4.52
N PHE A 261 17.88 0.22 5.59
CA PHE A 261 16.45 -0.08 5.56
C PHE A 261 15.68 0.64 6.68
N PRO A 262 15.61 2.00 6.65
CA PRO A 262 14.97 2.75 7.73
C PRO A 262 13.50 2.38 7.92
N LEU A 263 12.71 2.30 6.85
CA LEU A 263 11.29 1.96 6.94
C LEU A 263 11.03 0.50 7.28
N LEU A 264 11.78 -0.42 6.69
CA LEU A 264 11.64 -1.85 6.97
C LEU A 264 12.05 -2.17 8.41
N ALA A 265 13.13 -1.55 8.91
CA ALA A 265 13.55 -1.68 10.30
C ALA A 265 12.45 -1.21 11.25
N ASP A 266 11.93 0.00 11.05
CA ASP A 266 10.83 0.54 11.87
C ASP A 266 9.57 -0.32 11.75
N THR A 267 9.24 -0.84 10.56
CA THR A 267 8.09 -1.73 10.35
C THR A 267 8.23 -3.03 11.13
N LEU A 268 9.41 -3.65 11.13
CA LEU A 268 9.66 -4.88 11.87
C LEU A 268 9.66 -4.64 13.39
N GLU A 269 10.25 -3.54 13.85
CA GLU A 269 10.21 -3.15 15.26
C GLU A 269 8.77 -2.91 15.74
N GLN A 270 7.98 -2.15 14.99
CA GLN A 270 6.56 -1.91 15.30
C GLN A 270 5.74 -3.19 15.26
N THR A 271 6.00 -4.07 14.28
CA THR A 271 5.35 -5.38 14.18
C THR A 271 5.63 -6.22 15.42
N LEU A 272 6.88 -6.24 15.88
CA LEU A 272 7.28 -6.99 17.06
C LEU A 272 6.68 -6.42 18.34
N VAL A 273 6.65 -5.09 18.48
CA VAL A 273 5.99 -4.41 19.61
C VAL A 273 4.49 -4.72 19.62
N TYR A 274 3.82 -4.59 18.48
CA TYR A 274 2.39 -4.89 18.37
C TYR A 274 2.09 -6.36 18.69
N TYR A 275 2.92 -7.27 18.19
CA TYR A 275 2.80 -8.70 18.46
C TYR A 275 2.96 -9.00 19.96
N HIS A 276 3.98 -8.43 20.61
CA HIS A 276 4.21 -8.53 22.04
C HIS A 276 3.03 -7.98 22.86
N LEU A 277 2.54 -6.77 22.56
CA LEU A 277 1.42 -6.15 23.25
C LEU A 277 0.14 -6.98 23.12
N ARG A 278 -0.15 -7.47 21.92
CA ARG A 278 -1.30 -8.34 21.69
C ARG A 278 -1.23 -9.59 22.55
N MET A 279 -0.08 -10.26 22.58
CA MET A 279 0.09 -11.46 23.41
C MET A 279 -0.03 -11.19 24.91
N LYS A 280 0.46 -10.04 25.38
CA LYS A 280 0.27 -9.61 26.78
C LYS A 280 -1.22 -9.43 27.10
N VAL A 281 -1.95 -8.71 26.25
CA VAL A 281 -3.39 -8.50 26.44
C VAL A 281 -4.15 -9.83 26.42
N GLU A 282 -3.87 -10.72 25.47
CA GLU A 282 -4.48 -12.04 25.40
C GLU A 282 -4.24 -12.84 26.70
N LYS A 283 -3.01 -12.82 27.21
CA LYS A 283 -2.67 -13.50 28.48
C LYS A 283 -3.43 -12.92 29.66
N GLU A 284 -3.44 -11.61 29.82
CA GLU A 284 -4.17 -10.93 30.89
C GLU A 284 -5.67 -11.22 30.84
N LEU A 285 -6.28 -11.22 29.66
CA LEU A 285 -7.70 -11.55 29.49
C LEU A 285 -7.99 -13.00 29.88
N VAL A 286 -7.14 -13.94 29.49
CA VAL A 286 -7.28 -15.35 29.89
C VAL A 286 -7.19 -15.50 31.42
N ASP A 287 -6.24 -14.81 32.05
CA ASP A 287 -6.04 -14.86 33.50
C ASP A 287 -7.20 -14.18 34.25
N ILE A 288 -7.64 -12.99 33.86
CA ILE A 288 -8.73 -12.22 34.49
C ILE A 288 -10.07 -12.96 34.41
N PHE A 289 -10.40 -13.49 33.22
CA PHE A 289 -11.67 -14.17 33.01
C PHE A 289 -11.63 -15.68 33.28
N ASN A 290 -10.49 -16.20 33.77
CA ASN A 290 -10.25 -17.62 34.02
C ASN A 290 -10.67 -18.50 32.84
N LEU A 291 -10.26 -18.09 31.61
CA LEU A 291 -10.64 -18.77 30.39
C LEU A 291 -9.76 -20.00 30.18
N HIS A 292 -10.39 -21.11 29.79
CA HIS A 292 -9.62 -22.26 29.38
C HIS A 292 -9.05 -22.07 27.97
N PRO A 293 -7.74 -22.26 27.72
CA PRO A 293 -7.11 -22.06 26.38
C PRO A 293 -7.79 -22.84 25.25
N ASN A 294 -8.48 -23.93 25.56
CA ASN A 294 -9.23 -24.73 24.61
C ASN A 294 -10.63 -24.16 24.28
N ASN A 295 -11.08 -23.11 24.98
CA ASN A 295 -12.38 -22.47 24.70
C ASN A 295 -12.21 -21.24 23.81
N MET A 296 -11.73 -21.48 22.58
CA MET A 296 -11.45 -20.45 21.58
C MET A 296 -12.67 -19.57 21.26
N THR A 297 -13.88 -20.11 21.37
CA THR A 297 -15.11 -19.35 21.08
C THR A 297 -15.32 -18.20 22.06
N MET A 298 -15.08 -18.46 23.35
CA MET A 298 -15.20 -17.43 24.38
C MET A 298 -14.11 -16.36 24.27
N LEU A 299 -12.88 -16.78 24.01
CA LEU A 299 -11.76 -15.85 23.83
C LEU A 299 -11.98 -14.95 22.62
N ASN A 300 -12.42 -15.50 21.49
CA ASN A 300 -12.74 -14.72 20.29
C ASN A 300 -13.89 -13.72 20.54
N GLN A 301 -14.87 -14.05 21.36
CA GLN A 301 -15.97 -13.13 21.71
C GLN A 301 -15.52 -11.96 22.60
N ILE A 302 -14.44 -12.13 23.36
CA ILE A 302 -13.89 -11.07 24.24
C ILE A 302 -12.94 -10.15 23.46
N ILE A 303 -12.23 -10.70 22.48
CA ILE A 303 -11.23 -9.94 21.68
C ILE A 303 -11.89 -9.17 20.52
N GLN A 304 -13.06 -9.59 20.03
CA GLN A 304 -13.87 -8.86 19.05
C GLN A 304 -14.63 -7.69 19.66
#